data_f3b0e2c656ea92a4b21577a9083a38b2
#
_entry.id   f3b0e2c656ea92a4b21577a9083a38b2
#
_cell.length_a   1.000
_cell.length_b   1.000
_cell.length_c   1.000
_cell.angle_alpha   90.00
_cell.angle_beta   90.00
_cell.angle_gamma   90.00
#
_symmetry.space_group_name_H-M   'P 1'
#
loop_
_entity.id
_entity.type
_entity.pdbx_description
1 polymer ?
#
loop_
_entity_poly.entity_id
_entity_poly.type
_entity_poly.pdbx_seq_one_letter_code
_entity_poly.pdbx_strand_id
1 'polypeptide(L)'
;MTSSILAANNSPQLLDVRDLNVTFVNGRQQTHAVRGVSFQLGREKLAIVGESGSGKSTVGRALLQLHPKKARITAECMQFGDVDLLNATDAQMRNVRGKRISMIMQDPKYSLNPVMCVGDQIAEAWLTHHRVGHKEAKQKVLEMLEVVRIRQPERVYNLYPHEVSGGQGQRIMIAMMLITDPEMVIADEPTSALDVSVRLQVLALLDDLVQSRGLGLIFISHDINLVRSFCDRVLVMYAGRVVESIAAKDLDKAQHPYTQGLISALPDMDMRRAHLPVLQRQASWLTE
;
A
#
# COMPACT_ATOMS: atom_id res chain seq x y z
N MET A 1 -5.95 23.03 17.02
CA MET A 1 -5.04 23.57 15.98
C MET A 1 -4.80 22.49 14.93
N THR A 2 -5.82 22.23 14.08
CA THR A 2 -5.86 21.08 13.12
C THR A 2 -5.79 21.54 11.66
N SER A 3 -5.25 22.74 11.38
CA SER A 3 -5.44 23.40 10.09
C SER A 3 -4.25 23.41 9.12
N SER A 4 -3.11 22.72 9.39
CA SER A 4 -1.92 22.81 8.52
C SER A 4 -1.47 21.51 7.85
N ILE A 5 -2.27 20.42 7.91
CA ILE A 5 -1.88 19.12 7.34
C ILE A 5 -2.23 19.02 5.83
N LEU A 6 -2.99 19.97 5.30
CA LEU A 6 -3.43 19.99 3.90
C LEU A 6 -2.53 20.89 3.04
N ALA A 7 -1.31 20.46 2.75
CA ALA A 7 -0.51 21.10 1.70
C ALA A 7 -1.08 20.66 0.34
N ALA A 8 -1.79 21.58 -0.33
CA ALA A 8 -2.40 21.37 -1.64
C ALA A 8 -1.32 21.16 -2.71
N ASN A 9 -1.14 19.92 -3.16
CA ASN A 9 -0.56 19.65 -4.46
C ASN A 9 -1.65 19.94 -5.51
N ASN A 10 -1.30 20.69 -6.57
CA ASN A 10 -2.20 21.07 -7.68
C ASN A 10 -2.59 19.89 -8.61
N SER A 11 -2.34 18.66 -8.24
CA SER A 11 -2.77 17.46 -8.96
C SER A 11 -4.23 17.15 -8.63
N PRO A 12 -5.05 16.68 -9.59
CA PRO A 12 -6.43 16.30 -9.29
C PRO A 12 -6.45 15.25 -8.17
N GLN A 13 -7.22 15.57 -7.14
CA GLN A 13 -7.35 14.74 -5.94
C GLN A 13 -8.04 13.42 -6.31
N LEU A 14 -7.37 12.29 -6.02
CA LEU A 14 -7.92 10.94 -6.23
C LEU A 14 -8.68 10.44 -5.02
N LEU A 15 -8.13 10.68 -3.80
CA LEU A 15 -8.67 10.18 -2.55
C LEU A 15 -8.68 11.30 -1.50
N ASP A 16 -9.81 11.43 -0.77
CA ASP A 16 -9.96 12.29 0.38
C ASP A 16 -10.42 11.45 1.58
N VAL A 17 -9.64 11.44 2.65
CA VAL A 17 -9.93 10.74 3.89
C VAL A 17 -9.90 11.74 5.03
N ARG A 18 -11.00 11.84 5.81
CA ARG A 18 -11.09 12.70 6.98
C ARG A 18 -11.66 11.94 8.17
N ASP A 19 -10.99 12.06 9.28
CA ASP A 19 -11.36 11.46 10.56
C ASP A 19 -11.66 9.95 10.48
N LEU A 20 -10.81 9.20 9.74
CA LEU A 20 -10.97 7.75 9.63
C LEU A 20 -10.67 7.10 10.98
N ASN A 21 -11.63 6.32 11.46
CA ASN A 21 -11.52 5.53 12.67
C ASN A 21 -11.83 4.05 12.37
N VAL A 22 -11.03 3.15 12.90
CA VAL A 22 -11.25 1.70 12.78
C VAL A 22 -11.13 1.06 14.16
N THR A 23 -12.21 0.40 14.59
CA THR A 23 -12.29 -0.30 15.88
C THR A 23 -12.61 -1.77 15.64
N PHE A 24 -11.76 -2.65 16.14
CA PHE A 24 -12.03 -4.09 16.17
C PHE A 24 -12.75 -4.44 17.47
N VAL A 25 -13.86 -5.17 17.36
CA VAL A 25 -14.67 -5.63 18.50
C VAL A 25 -14.49 -7.14 18.65
N ASN A 26 -13.92 -7.56 19.76
CA ASN A 26 -13.76 -8.98 20.10
C ASN A 26 -14.39 -9.27 21.47
N GLY A 27 -15.64 -9.72 21.46
CA GLY A 27 -16.44 -9.86 22.67
C GLY A 27 -16.63 -8.51 23.39
N ARG A 28 -16.12 -8.40 24.62
CA ARG A 28 -16.19 -7.14 25.42
C ARG A 28 -14.98 -6.22 25.16
N GLN A 29 -13.95 -6.70 24.49
CA GLN A 29 -12.73 -5.92 24.23
C GLN A 29 -12.87 -5.15 22.92
N GLN A 30 -12.56 -3.85 22.97
CA GLN A 30 -12.47 -2.99 21.81
C GLN A 30 -11.02 -2.53 21.62
N THR A 31 -10.52 -2.66 20.38
CA THR A 31 -9.20 -2.18 20.00
C THR A 31 -9.35 -1.12 18.91
N HIS A 32 -9.02 0.12 19.24
CA HIS A 32 -9.01 1.24 18.32
C HIS A 32 -7.68 1.21 17.53
N ALA A 33 -7.71 0.61 16.35
CA ALA A 33 -6.52 0.44 15.53
C ALA A 33 -6.18 1.67 14.68
N VAL A 34 -7.20 2.47 14.31
CA VAL A 34 -7.04 3.75 13.61
C VAL A 34 -7.90 4.79 14.32
N ARG A 35 -7.37 6.00 14.52
CA ARG A 35 -7.94 7.02 15.38
C ARG A 35 -7.82 8.40 14.73
N GLY A 36 -8.84 8.84 14.00
CA GLY A 36 -8.92 10.18 13.43
C GLY A 36 -7.90 10.44 12.32
N VAL A 37 -7.58 9.43 11.51
CA VAL A 37 -6.62 9.58 10.41
C VAL A 37 -7.22 10.38 9.27
N SER A 38 -6.52 11.46 8.88
CA SER A 38 -6.93 12.33 7.78
C SER A 38 -5.77 12.55 6.82
N PHE A 39 -6.02 12.36 5.52
CA PHE A 39 -5.06 12.65 4.45
C PHE A 39 -5.75 12.71 3.10
N GLN A 40 -5.07 13.31 2.14
CA GLN A 40 -5.47 13.33 0.73
C GLN A 40 -4.38 12.67 -0.11
N LEU A 41 -4.77 12.08 -1.25
CA LEU A 41 -3.86 11.53 -2.23
C LEU A 41 -4.23 12.05 -3.61
N GLY A 42 -3.23 12.57 -4.32
CA GLY A 42 -3.28 12.86 -5.74
C GLY A 42 -2.57 11.76 -6.56
N ARG A 43 -2.04 12.15 -7.71
CA ARG A 43 -1.15 11.30 -8.53
C ARG A 43 0.28 11.42 -8.01
N GLU A 44 0.52 10.87 -6.84
CA GLU A 44 1.78 10.91 -6.10
C GLU A 44 2.07 9.56 -5.42
N LYS A 45 3.28 9.36 -4.95
CA LYS A 45 3.69 8.24 -4.09
C LYS A 45 3.66 8.68 -2.62
N LEU A 46 2.57 8.37 -1.92
CA LEU A 46 2.38 8.65 -0.50
C LEU A 46 2.83 7.45 0.33
N ALA A 47 3.84 7.62 1.16
CA ALA A 47 4.21 6.60 2.13
C ALA A 47 3.38 6.69 3.41
N ILE A 48 3.10 5.53 4.02
CA ILE A 48 2.63 5.42 5.39
C ILE A 48 3.67 4.61 6.18
N VAL A 49 4.34 5.26 7.14
CA VAL A 49 5.41 4.65 7.94
C VAL A 49 5.07 4.63 9.43
N GLY A 50 5.76 3.81 10.20
CA GLY A 50 5.61 3.70 11.65
C GLY A 50 5.90 2.28 12.14
N GLU A 51 5.91 2.07 13.45
CA GLU A 51 6.15 0.75 14.06
C GLU A 51 5.11 -0.29 13.66
N SER A 52 5.46 -1.57 13.82
CA SER A 52 4.49 -2.67 13.66
C SER A 52 3.32 -2.48 14.64
N GLY A 53 2.09 -2.68 14.15
CA GLY A 53 0.87 -2.46 14.95
C GLY A 53 0.40 -1.01 15.04
N SER A 54 1.06 -0.03 14.40
CA SER A 54 0.60 1.37 14.41
C SER A 54 -0.67 1.66 13.57
N GLY A 55 -1.21 0.67 12.86
CA GLY A 55 -2.47 0.79 12.10
C GLY A 55 -2.32 1.00 10.59
N LYS A 56 -1.11 1.02 10.04
CA LYS A 56 -0.82 1.29 8.61
C LYS A 56 -1.63 0.42 7.64
N SER A 57 -1.47 -0.90 7.74
CA SER A 57 -2.20 -1.85 6.88
C SER A 57 -3.72 -1.80 7.14
N THR A 58 -4.12 -1.41 8.35
CA THR A 58 -5.54 -1.22 8.70
C THR A 58 -6.14 -0.05 7.91
N VAL A 59 -5.40 1.05 7.74
CA VAL A 59 -5.84 2.18 6.89
C VAL A 59 -6.04 1.70 5.44
N GLY A 60 -5.05 1.04 4.84
CA GLY A 60 -5.16 0.54 3.46
C GLY A 60 -6.35 -0.41 3.26
N ARG A 61 -6.56 -1.34 4.20
CA ARG A 61 -7.70 -2.27 4.15
C ARG A 61 -9.05 -1.59 4.40
N ALA A 62 -9.09 -0.50 5.17
CA ALA A 62 -10.32 0.25 5.42
C ALA A 62 -10.84 0.91 4.14
N LEU A 63 -9.96 1.47 3.30
CA LEU A 63 -10.31 2.07 2.01
C LEU A 63 -11.00 1.07 1.07
N LEU A 64 -10.67 -0.22 1.19
CA LEU A 64 -11.27 -1.29 0.40
C LEU A 64 -12.36 -2.06 1.14
N GLN A 65 -12.72 -1.65 2.36
CA GLN A 65 -13.66 -2.38 3.22
C GLN A 65 -13.29 -3.87 3.39
N LEU A 66 -11.99 -4.19 3.50
CA LEU A 66 -11.44 -5.55 3.62
C LEU A 66 -11.24 -5.95 5.10
N HIS A 67 -12.10 -5.52 5.98
CA HIS A 67 -12.09 -5.89 7.39
C HIS A 67 -13.17 -6.92 7.74
N PRO A 68 -12.98 -7.71 8.81
CA PRO A 68 -14.03 -8.59 9.30
C PRO A 68 -15.31 -7.81 9.62
N LYS A 69 -16.48 -8.43 9.43
CA LYS A 69 -17.81 -7.80 9.69
C LYS A 69 -17.97 -7.21 11.10
N LYS A 70 -17.16 -7.65 12.07
CA LYS A 70 -17.15 -7.14 13.45
C LYS A 70 -16.30 -5.87 13.61
N ALA A 71 -15.56 -5.46 12.59
CA ALA A 71 -14.84 -4.20 12.62
C ALA A 71 -15.82 -3.04 12.35
N ARG A 72 -15.70 -1.97 13.13
CA ARG A 72 -16.44 -0.73 12.95
C ARG A 72 -15.53 0.27 12.25
N ILE A 73 -15.93 0.72 11.07
CA ILE A 73 -15.24 1.77 10.31
C ILE A 73 -16.15 3.00 10.34
N THR A 74 -15.62 4.14 10.73
CA THR A 74 -16.29 5.44 10.67
C THR A 74 -15.32 6.49 10.13
N ALA A 75 -15.82 7.46 9.41
CA ALA A 75 -15.07 8.61 8.92
C ALA A 75 -16.01 9.81 8.74
N GLU A 76 -15.46 11.02 8.77
CA GLU A 76 -16.18 12.21 8.32
C GLU A 76 -16.30 12.20 6.78
N CYS A 77 -15.24 11.79 6.09
CA CYS A 77 -15.20 11.64 4.64
C CYS A 77 -14.27 10.49 4.25
N MET A 78 -14.67 9.66 3.28
CA MET A 78 -13.83 8.65 2.65
C MET A 78 -14.20 8.56 1.16
N GLN A 79 -13.73 9.55 0.39
CA GLN A 79 -14.13 9.76 -1.00
C GLN A 79 -13.00 9.39 -1.96
N PHE A 80 -13.30 8.54 -2.95
CA PHE A 80 -12.39 8.20 -4.05
C PHE A 80 -13.04 8.62 -5.38
N GLY A 81 -12.54 9.70 -5.96
CA GLY A 81 -13.17 10.31 -7.13
C GLY A 81 -14.64 10.60 -6.88
N ASP A 82 -15.51 9.91 -7.58
CA ASP A 82 -16.97 10.00 -7.51
C ASP A 82 -17.62 9.05 -6.50
N VAL A 83 -16.85 8.17 -5.82
CA VAL A 83 -17.37 7.11 -4.96
C VAL A 83 -17.14 7.43 -3.49
N ASP A 84 -18.22 7.48 -2.68
CA ASP A 84 -18.15 7.45 -1.22
C ASP A 84 -17.85 6.02 -0.76
N LEU A 85 -16.58 5.77 -0.40
CA LEU A 85 -16.12 4.44 0.00
C LEU A 85 -16.72 3.97 1.33
N LEU A 86 -17.16 4.89 2.21
CA LEU A 86 -17.72 4.55 3.51
C LEU A 86 -19.12 3.96 3.36
N ASN A 87 -19.94 4.56 2.50
CA ASN A 87 -21.34 4.22 2.32
C ASN A 87 -21.59 3.38 1.06
N ALA A 88 -20.54 3.03 0.32
CA ALA A 88 -20.65 2.22 -0.89
C ALA A 88 -21.23 0.83 -0.61
N THR A 89 -22.21 0.44 -1.42
CA THR A 89 -22.77 -0.92 -1.41
C THR A 89 -21.73 -1.94 -1.89
N ASP A 90 -21.93 -3.22 -1.57
CA ASP A 90 -21.05 -4.29 -2.08
C ASP A 90 -20.96 -4.32 -3.63
N ALA A 91 -22.02 -3.94 -4.32
CA ALA A 91 -22.04 -3.84 -5.79
C ALA A 91 -21.14 -2.68 -6.28
N GLN A 92 -21.18 -1.52 -5.63
CA GLN A 92 -20.30 -0.40 -5.91
C GLN A 92 -18.85 -0.73 -5.56
N MET A 93 -18.60 -1.35 -4.39
CA MET A 93 -17.26 -1.76 -3.99
C MET A 93 -16.66 -2.82 -4.92
N ARG A 94 -17.45 -3.70 -5.54
CA ARG A 94 -16.96 -4.61 -6.60
C ARG A 94 -16.43 -3.87 -7.82
N ASN A 95 -16.98 -2.71 -8.15
CA ASN A 95 -16.49 -1.87 -9.24
C ASN A 95 -15.27 -1.03 -8.83
N VAL A 96 -14.96 -0.93 -7.55
CA VAL A 96 -13.77 -0.26 -7.01
C VAL A 96 -12.63 -1.24 -6.81
N ARG A 97 -12.89 -2.34 -6.08
CA ARG A 97 -11.88 -3.35 -5.73
C ARG A 97 -11.34 -4.04 -6.97
N GLY A 98 -10.04 -3.99 -7.14
CA GLY A 98 -9.33 -4.61 -8.26
C GLY A 98 -9.47 -3.87 -9.60
N LYS A 99 -10.52 -3.07 -9.81
CA LYS A 99 -10.74 -2.33 -11.05
C LYS A 99 -10.19 -0.90 -11.00
N ARG A 100 -10.47 -0.16 -9.94
CA ARG A 100 -10.05 1.24 -9.76
C ARG A 100 -8.98 1.39 -8.67
N ILE A 101 -9.09 0.57 -7.60
CA ILE A 101 -8.11 0.51 -6.53
C ILE A 101 -7.66 -0.95 -6.39
N SER A 102 -6.36 -1.20 -6.53
CA SER A 102 -5.76 -2.51 -6.30
C SER A 102 -4.88 -2.49 -5.05
N MET A 103 -4.71 -3.66 -4.42
CA MET A 103 -3.87 -3.79 -3.23
C MET A 103 -2.85 -4.92 -3.40
N ILE A 104 -1.56 -4.56 -3.36
CA ILE A 104 -0.44 -5.49 -3.34
C ILE A 104 -0.19 -5.87 -1.88
N MET A 105 -0.27 -7.16 -1.58
CA MET A 105 -0.08 -7.70 -0.23
C MET A 105 1.40 -7.99 0.05
N GLN A 106 1.73 -8.15 1.32
CA GLN A 106 3.09 -8.31 1.82
C GLN A 106 3.81 -9.55 1.23
N ASP A 107 3.15 -10.69 1.13
CA ASP A 107 3.77 -11.95 0.69
C ASP A 107 2.96 -12.60 -0.44
N PRO A 108 3.57 -12.81 -1.63
CA PRO A 108 2.91 -13.47 -2.75
C PRO A 108 2.47 -14.91 -2.45
N LYS A 109 3.13 -15.60 -1.52
CA LYS A 109 2.75 -16.97 -1.11
C LYS A 109 1.35 -17.06 -0.52
N TYR A 110 0.89 -15.99 0.14
CA TYR A 110 -0.47 -15.92 0.70
C TYR A 110 -1.48 -15.27 -0.25
N SER A 111 -1.00 -14.65 -1.33
CA SER A 111 -1.85 -13.96 -2.30
C SER A 111 -2.16 -14.81 -3.53
N LEU A 112 -1.26 -15.73 -3.89
CA LEU A 112 -1.44 -16.63 -5.03
C LEU A 112 -2.03 -17.96 -4.59
N ASN A 113 -3.01 -18.45 -5.34
CA ASN A 113 -3.62 -19.77 -5.12
C ASN A 113 -2.64 -20.88 -5.57
N PRO A 114 -2.14 -21.75 -4.65
CA PRO A 114 -1.11 -22.74 -4.99
C PRO A 114 -1.57 -23.84 -5.95
N VAL A 115 -2.88 -24.00 -6.14
CA VAL A 115 -3.48 -25.07 -7.01
C VAL A 115 -3.96 -24.54 -8.37
N MET A 116 -3.66 -23.28 -8.69
CA MET A 116 -3.95 -22.68 -10.01
C MET A 116 -2.67 -22.19 -10.68
N CYS A 117 -2.60 -22.32 -12.01
CA CYS A 117 -1.51 -21.72 -12.77
C CYS A 117 -1.49 -20.20 -12.62
N VAL A 118 -0.30 -19.59 -12.60
CA VAL A 118 -0.17 -18.15 -12.36
C VAL A 118 -0.84 -17.31 -13.45
N GLY A 119 -0.81 -17.77 -14.71
CA GLY A 119 -1.46 -17.09 -15.81
C GLY A 119 -2.99 -17.08 -15.67
N ASP A 120 -3.59 -18.18 -15.21
CA ASP A 120 -5.03 -18.28 -15.02
C ASP A 120 -5.51 -17.36 -13.88
N GLN A 121 -4.73 -17.20 -12.81
CA GLN A 121 -5.04 -16.27 -11.72
C GLN A 121 -5.02 -14.81 -12.19
N ILE A 122 -4.05 -14.44 -13.03
CA ILE A 122 -4.01 -13.10 -13.62
C ILE A 122 -5.19 -12.90 -14.58
N ALA A 123 -5.51 -13.93 -15.39
CA ALA A 123 -6.67 -13.91 -16.29
C ALA A 123 -7.99 -13.75 -15.53
N GLU A 124 -8.16 -14.43 -14.39
CA GLU A 124 -9.34 -14.32 -13.54
C GLU A 124 -9.53 -12.87 -13.04
N ALA A 125 -8.45 -12.22 -12.61
CA ALA A 125 -8.50 -10.81 -12.18
C ALA A 125 -9.01 -9.90 -13.32
N TRP A 126 -8.57 -10.12 -14.55
CA TRP A 126 -9.06 -9.39 -15.72
C TRP A 126 -10.51 -9.70 -16.06
N LEU A 127 -10.87 -10.99 -16.15
CA LEU A 127 -12.20 -11.48 -16.53
C LEU A 127 -13.29 -11.08 -15.52
N THR A 128 -12.91 -10.87 -14.25
CA THR A 128 -13.85 -10.38 -13.22
C THR A 128 -14.46 -9.02 -13.58
N HIS A 129 -13.73 -8.20 -14.33
CA HIS A 129 -14.14 -6.83 -14.69
C HIS A 129 -14.40 -6.62 -16.17
N HIS A 130 -14.03 -7.57 -17.03
CA HIS A 130 -14.15 -7.47 -18.49
C HIS A 130 -14.89 -8.66 -19.07
N ARG A 131 -15.88 -8.39 -19.93
CA ARG A 131 -16.64 -9.42 -20.65
C ARG A 131 -15.94 -9.76 -21.96
N VAL A 132 -14.83 -10.47 -21.88
CA VAL A 132 -14.00 -10.87 -23.04
C VAL A 132 -13.81 -12.38 -23.06
N GLY A 133 -13.37 -12.93 -24.21
CA GLY A 133 -13.08 -14.35 -24.35
C GLY A 133 -11.75 -14.77 -23.71
N HIS A 134 -11.60 -16.05 -23.36
CA HIS A 134 -10.38 -16.59 -22.75
C HIS A 134 -9.12 -16.35 -23.60
N LYS A 135 -9.24 -16.37 -24.93
CA LYS A 135 -8.09 -16.11 -25.83
C LYS A 135 -7.57 -14.69 -25.68
N GLU A 136 -8.48 -13.72 -25.61
CA GLU A 136 -8.14 -12.31 -25.42
C GLU A 136 -7.56 -12.07 -24.01
N ALA A 137 -8.17 -12.66 -22.98
CA ALA A 137 -7.65 -12.60 -21.62
C ALA A 137 -6.23 -13.17 -21.53
N LYS A 138 -5.95 -14.33 -22.17
CA LYS A 138 -4.61 -14.92 -22.21
C LYS A 138 -3.60 -13.98 -22.89
N GLN A 139 -3.97 -13.36 -24.00
CA GLN A 139 -3.09 -12.40 -24.67
C GLN A 139 -2.75 -11.22 -23.75
N LYS A 140 -3.77 -10.64 -23.08
CA LYS A 140 -3.59 -9.55 -22.12
C LYS A 140 -2.67 -9.93 -20.95
N VAL A 141 -2.79 -11.18 -20.47
CA VAL A 141 -1.90 -11.71 -19.41
C VAL A 141 -0.46 -11.81 -19.89
N LEU A 142 -0.21 -12.33 -21.11
CA LEU A 142 1.14 -12.44 -21.64
C LEU A 142 1.78 -11.05 -21.77
N GLU A 143 1.05 -10.07 -22.32
CA GLU A 143 1.51 -8.68 -22.39
C GLU A 143 1.83 -8.11 -21.00
N MET A 144 0.99 -8.39 -20.00
CA MET A 144 1.22 -7.92 -18.61
C MET A 144 2.43 -8.61 -17.98
N LEU A 145 2.66 -9.89 -18.24
CA LEU A 145 3.85 -10.60 -17.77
C LEU A 145 5.14 -10.01 -18.37
N GLU A 146 5.11 -9.56 -19.62
CA GLU A 146 6.22 -8.83 -20.25
C GLU A 146 6.44 -7.47 -19.58
N VAL A 147 5.38 -6.71 -19.34
CA VAL A 147 5.40 -5.41 -18.64
C VAL A 147 6.06 -5.53 -17.27
N VAL A 148 5.76 -6.59 -16.51
CA VAL A 148 6.43 -6.84 -15.21
C VAL A 148 7.78 -7.57 -15.36
N ARG A 149 8.34 -7.59 -16.56
CA ARG A 149 9.69 -8.12 -16.87
C ARG A 149 9.87 -9.61 -16.53
N ILE A 150 8.81 -10.41 -16.72
CA ILE A 150 8.90 -11.87 -16.65
C ILE A 150 9.52 -12.39 -17.96
N ARG A 151 10.60 -13.16 -17.84
CA ARG A 151 11.21 -13.85 -18.98
C ARG A 151 10.38 -15.08 -19.34
N GLN A 152 10.19 -15.35 -20.64
CA GLN A 152 9.42 -16.49 -21.16
C GLN A 152 7.99 -16.52 -20.63
N PRO A 153 7.17 -15.48 -20.89
CA PRO A 153 5.83 -15.32 -20.32
C PRO A 153 4.91 -16.50 -20.64
N GLU A 154 4.99 -17.12 -21.84
CA GLU A 154 4.20 -18.29 -22.24
C GLU A 154 4.49 -19.50 -21.38
N ARG A 155 5.76 -19.71 -21.01
CA ARG A 155 6.16 -20.80 -20.10
C ARG A 155 5.64 -20.50 -18.69
N VAL A 156 5.90 -19.28 -18.18
CA VAL A 156 5.55 -18.87 -16.82
C VAL A 156 4.05 -18.86 -16.63
N TYR A 157 3.26 -18.51 -17.64
CA TYR A 157 1.79 -18.58 -17.62
C TYR A 157 1.29 -19.92 -17.07
N ASN A 158 1.90 -21.03 -17.49
CA ASN A 158 1.48 -22.39 -17.17
C ASN A 158 2.10 -22.96 -15.88
N LEU A 159 2.96 -22.20 -15.19
CA LEU A 159 3.58 -22.62 -13.93
C LEU A 159 2.64 -22.37 -12.75
N TYR A 160 2.82 -23.15 -11.69
CA TYR A 160 2.17 -22.94 -10.41
C TYR A 160 3.02 -22.02 -9.51
N PRO A 161 2.42 -21.40 -8.48
CA PRO A 161 3.16 -20.51 -7.56
C PRO A 161 4.40 -21.12 -6.90
N HIS A 162 4.41 -22.42 -6.66
CA HIS A 162 5.55 -23.12 -6.05
C HIS A 162 6.70 -23.40 -7.03
N GLU A 163 6.48 -23.23 -8.34
CA GLU A 163 7.48 -23.44 -9.39
C GLU A 163 8.20 -22.14 -9.78
N VAL A 164 7.80 -21.00 -9.23
CA VAL A 164 8.42 -19.70 -9.51
C VAL A 164 9.27 -19.23 -8.34
N SER A 165 10.31 -18.43 -8.62
CA SER A 165 11.13 -17.81 -7.58
C SER A 165 10.35 -16.73 -6.82
N GLY A 166 10.77 -16.37 -5.61
CA GLY A 166 10.11 -15.32 -4.82
C GLY A 166 9.99 -13.99 -5.57
N GLY A 167 11.03 -13.56 -6.27
CA GLY A 167 11.00 -12.35 -7.10
C GLY A 167 10.05 -12.45 -8.30
N GLN A 168 9.94 -13.64 -8.91
CA GLN A 168 8.94 -13.87 -9.96
C GLN A 168 7.53 -13.85 -9.37
N GLY A 169 7.29 -14.50 -8.23
CA GLY A 169 6.00 -14.50 -7.55
C GLY A 169 5.54 -13.08 -7.20
N GLN A 170 6.47 -12.21 -6.74
CA GLN A 170 6.16 -10.81 -6.46
C GLN A 170 5.74 -10.06 -7.73
N ARG A 171 6.46 -10.25 -8.85
CA ARG A 171 6.13 -9.61 -10.13
C ARG A 171 4.80 -10.13 -10.70
N ILE A 172 4.52 -11.41 -10.54
CA ILE A 172 3.24 -12.03 -10.91
C ILE A 172 2.09 -11.43 -10.09
N MET A 173 2.27 -11.26 -8.78
CA MET A 173 1.29 -10.59 -7.93
C MET A 173 1.06 -9.13 -8.38
N ILE A 174 2.13 -8.40 -8.70
CA ILE A 174 2.03 -7.04 -9.26
C ILE A 174 1.26 -7.07 -10.58
N ALA A 175 1.56 -8.01 -11.49
CA ALA A 175 0.83 -8.19 -12.74
C ALA A 175 -0.66 -8.40 -12.51
N MET A 176 -1.02 -9.29 -11.59
CA MET A 176 -2.41 -9.58 -11.21
C MET A 176 -3.14 -8.33 -10.68
N MET A 177 -2.46 -7.49 -9.90
CA MET A 177 -3.04 -6.28 -9.33
C MET A 177 -3.12 -5.10 -10.30
N LEU A 178 -2.32 -5.10 -11.36
CA LEU A 178 -2.25 -4.00 -12.34
C LEU A 178 -2.86 -4.32 -13.70
N ILE A 179 -3.30 -5.56 -13.94
CA ILE A 179 -3.85 -5.97 -15.23
C ILE A 179 -5.14 -5.22 -15.62
N THR A 180 -5.89 -4.75 -14.64
CA THR A 180 -7.13 -4.00 -14.80
C THR A 180 -6.92 -2.50 -15.03
N ASP A 181 -5.67 -2.03 -15.10
CA ASP A 181 -5.28 -0.63 -15.21
C ASP A 181 -5.93 0.28 -14.14
N PRO A 182 -5.68 0.00 -12.82
CA PRO A 182 -6.30 0.76 -11.74
C PRO A 182 -5.83 2.22 -11.73
N GLU A 183 -6.62 3.10 -11.10
CA GLU A 183 -6.27 4.51 -10.88
C GLU A 183 -5.36 4.70 -9.66
N MET A 184 -5.44 3.78 -8.68
CA MET A 184 -4.69 3.82 -7.44
C MET A 184 -4.23 2.43 -7.02
N VAL A 185 -3.03 2.36 -6.44
CA VAL A 185 -2.46 1.13 -5.86
C VAL A 185 -2.15 1.36 -4.38
N ILE A 186 -2.52 0.40 -3.54
CA ILE A 186 -2.08 0.30 -2.15
C ILE A 186 -1.05 -0.83 -2.09
N ALA A 187 0.19 -0.53 -1.76
CA ALA A 187 1.26 -1.51 -1.64
C ALA A 187 1.61 -1.69 -0.15
N ASP A 188 1.16 -2.79 0.45
CA ASP A 188 1.36 -3.11 1.86
C ASP A 188 2.62 -3.98 2.02
N GLU A 189 3.74 -3.35 2.38
CA GLU A 189 5.07 -3.95 2.51
C GLU A 189 5.49 -4.83 1.30
N PRO A 190 5.40 -4.32 0.05
CA PRO A 190 5.47 -5.14 -1.15
C PRO A 190 6.84 -5.78 -1.39
N THR A 191 7.85 -5.47 -0.58
CA THR A 191 9.22 -5.95 -0.78
C THR A 191 9.86 -6.52 0.49
N SER A 192 9.11 -6.68 1.58
CA SER A 192 9.65 -7.12 2.88
C SER A 192 10.23 -8.55 2.87
N ALA A 193 9.68 -9.43 2.02
CA ALA A 193 10.11 -10.82 1.90
C ALA A 193 11.22 -11.05 0.84
N LEU A 194 11.78 -9.98 0.24
CA LEU A 194 12.74 -10.06 -0.87
C LEU A 194 14.15 -9.71 -0.41
N ASP A 195 15.14 -10.34 -1.05
CA ASP A 195 16.53 -9.91 -0.94
C ASP A 195 16.75 -8.51 -1.54
N VAL A 196 17.87 -7.88 -1.18
CA VAL A 196 18.13 -6.47 -1.54
C VAL A 196 18.12 -6.24 -3.06
N SER A 197 18.69 -7.16 -3.85
CA SER A 197 18.81 -6.98 -5.30
C SER A 197 17.45 -7.09 -6.00
N VAL A 198 16.63 -8.04 -5.60
CA VAL A 198 15.27 -8.25 -6.12
C VAL A 198 14.34 -7.10 -5.66
N ARG A 199 14.49 -6.64 -4.41
CA ARG A 199 13.77 -5.48 -3.87
C ARG A 199 13.93 -4.25 -4.77
N LEU A 200 15.17 -3.88 -5.11
CA LEU A 200 15.45 -2.72 -5.97
C LEU A 200 14.81 -2.86 -7.36
N GLN A 201 14.82 -4.06 -7.93
CA GLN A 201 14.21 -4.33 -9.24
C GLN A 201 12.68 -4.20 -9.19
N VAL A 202 12.04 -4.66 -8.11
CA VAL A 202 10.58 -4.55 -7.91
C VAL A 202 10.17 -3.10 -7.69
N LEU A 203 10.96 -2.35 -6.93
CA LEU A 203 10.70 -0.92 -6.71
C LEU A 203 10.86 -0.10 -7.99
N ALA A 204 11.90 -0.34 -8.76
CA ALA A 204 12.08 0.32 -10.05
C ALA A 204 10.92 -0.01 -11.01
N LEU A 205 10.44 -1.25 -11.00
CA LEU A 205 9.25 -1.63 -11.77
C LEU A 205 8.01 -0.88 -11.31
N LEU A 206 7.77 -0.80 -10.00
CA LEU A 206 6.63 -0.05 -9.46
C LEU A 206 6.72 1.44 -9.78
N ASP A 207 7.92 2.03 -9.70
CA ASP A 207 8.15 3.43 -10.05
C ASP A 207 7.82 3.70 -11.52
N ASP A 208 8.37 2.90 -12.42
CA ASP A 208 8.11 2.99 -13.87
C ASP A 208 6.59 2.90 -14.16
N LEU A 209 5.89 1.97 -13.49
CA LEU A 209 4.45 1.76 -13.71
C LEU A 209 3.61 2.91 -13.12
N VAL A 210 3.96 3.41 -11.94
CA VAL A 210 3.28 4.56 -11.33
C VAL A 210 3.44 5.79 -12.22
N GLN A 211 4.66 6.08 -12.69
CA GLN A 211 4.93 7.25 -13.51
C GLN A 211 4.30 7.13 -14.91
N SER A 212 4.49 6.00 -15.59
CA SER A 212 4.00 5.82 -16.97
C SER A 212 2.48 5.78 -17.07
N ARG A 213 1.79 5.28 -16.03
CA ARG A 213 0.32 5.18 -15.99
C ARG A 213 -0.34 6.32 -15.21
N GLY A 214 0.44 7.18 -14.56
CA GLY A 214 -0.07 8.26 -13.72
C GLY A 214 -0.92 7.77 -12.55
N LEU A 215 -0.49 6.71 -11.86
CA LEU A 215 -1.21 6.13 -10.74
C LEU A 215 -1.01 6.94 -9.45
N GLY A 216 -2.02 6.95 -8.55
CA GLY A 216 -1.78 7.25 -7.15
C GLY A 216 -1.22 6.02 -6.43
N LEU A 217 -0.21 6.18 -5.59
CA LEU A 217 0.35 5.08 -4.82
C LEU A 217 0.32 5.37 -3.32
N ILE A 218 -0.29 4.49 -2.54
CA ILE A 218 -0.09 4.41 -1.09
C ILE A 218 0.93 3.29 -0.85
N PHE A 219 2.10 3.65 -0.32
CA PHE A 219 3.21 2.74 -0.05
C PHE A 219 3.39 2.55 1.45
N ILE A 220 2.97 1.41 2.00
CA ILE A 220 3.12 1.09 3.41
C ILE A 220 4.45 0.40 3.62
N SER A 221 5.30 0.95 4.49
CA SER A 221 6.62 0.39 4.80
C SER A 221 7.06 0.74 6.23
N HIS A 222 7.94 -0.08 6.78
CA HIS A 222 8.69 0.23 8.00
C HIS A 222 10.13 0.71 7.68
N ASP A 223 10.55 0.67 6.41
CA ASP A 223 11.89 1.09 5.97
C ASP A 223 11.88 2.57 5.54
N ILE A 224 12.31 3.44 6.46
CA ILE A 224 12.33 4.90 6.23
C ILE A 224 13.35 5.29 5.15
N ASN A 225 14.50 4.60 5.06
CA ASN A 225 15.51 4.89 4.03
C ASN A 225 14.95 4.62 2.64
N LEU A 226 14.24 3.52 2.49
CA LEU A 226 13.53 3.20 1.25
C LEU A 226 12.49 4.27 0.91
N VAL A 227 11.65 4.64 1.87
CA VAL A 227 10.59 5.63 1.69
C VAL A 227 11.15 7.00 1.28
N ARG A 228 12.27 7.43 1.90
CA ARG A 228 12.96 8.68 1.58
C ARG A 228 13.36 8.77 0.11
N SER A 229 13.83 7.66 -0.47
CA SER A 229 14.32 7.64 -1.85
C SER A 229 13.23 7.34 -2.89
N PHE A 230 12.11 6.73 -2.47
CA PHE A 230 11.10 6.21 -3.38
C PHE A 230 9.81 7.05 -3.41
N CYS A 231 9.42 7.67 -2.29
CA CYS A 231 8.13 8.35 -2.15
C CYS A 231 8.26 9.88 -2.25
N ASP A 232 7.13 10.55 -2.52
CA ASP A 232 7.07 12.01 -2.60
C ASP A 232 6.75 12.62 -1.24
N ARG A 233 5.82 11.99 -0.49
CA ARG A 233 5.32 12.44 0.82
C ARG A 233 5.17 11.27 1.77
N VAL A 234 5.29 11.56 3.07
CA VAL A 234 5.26 10.56 4.14
C VAL A 234 4.24 10.95 5.20
N LEU A 235 3.39 10.02 5.57
CA LEU A 235 2.57 10.06 6.78
C LEU A 235 3.22 9.17 7.83
N VAL A 236 3.57 9.73 8.96
CA VAL A 236 4.13 8.99 10.08
C VAL A 236 3.00 8.62 11.02
N MET A 237 2.81 7.31 11.24
CA MET A 237 1.75 6.79 12.12
C MET A 237 2.31 6.25 13.42
N TYR A 238 1.70 6.67 14.53
CA TYR A 238 1.96 6.15 15.87
C TYR A 238 0.63 5.84 16.57
N ALA A 239 0.50 4.64 17.14
CA ALA A 239 -0.65 4.20 17.93
C ALA A 239 -2.04 4.50 17.29
N GLY A 240 -2.14 4.35 15.96
CA GLY A 240 -3.37 4.56 15.21
C GLY A 240 -3.61 5.99 14.73
N ARG A 241 -2.73 6.94 14.99
CA ARG A 241 -2.84 8.34 14.60
C ARG A 241 -1.74 8.72 13.59
N VAL A 242 -2.02 9.70 12.75
CA VAL A 242 -0.97 10.39 11.98
C VAL A 242 -0.41 11.48 12.89
N VAL A 243 0.88 11.35 13.21
CA VAL A 243 1.59 12.32 14.08
C VAL A 243 2.35 13.36 13.28
N GLU A 244 2.70 13.03 12.03
CA GLU A 244 3.38 13.98 11.14
C GLU A 244 3.10 13.65 9.67
N SER A 245 3.00 14.71 8.84
CA SER A 245 2.95 14.64 7.37
C SER A 245 4.04 15.52 6.81
N ILE A 246 4.98 14.95 6.04
CA ILE A 246 6.17 15.64 5.58
C ILE A 246 6.56 15.18 4.16
N ALA A 247 7.19 16.04 3.37
CA ALA A 247 7.79 15.63 2.11
C ALA A 247 8.92 14.63 2.36
N ALA A 248 9.01 13.55 1.58
CA ALA A 248 9.99 12.49 1.84
C ALA A 248 11.44 12.99 1.83
N LYS A 249 11.76 13.96 0.96
CA LYS A 249 13.06 14.62 0.88
C LYS A 249 13.43 15.46 2.11
N ASP A 250 12.43 15.87 2.90
CA ASP A 250 12.58 16.75 4.07
C ASP A 250 12.50 15.96 5.39
N LEU A 251 12.55 14.64 5.38
CA LEU A 251 12.47 13.79 6.58
C LEU A 251 13.50 14.17 7.66
N ASP A 252 14.68 14.69 7.27
CA ASP A 252 15.69 15.17 8.24
C ASP A 252 15.24 16.43 8.99
N LYS A 253 14.19 17.11 8.52
CA LYS A 253 13.59 18.30 9.15
C LYS A 253 12.35 17.96 9.96
N ALA A 254 12.11 16.68 10.23
CA ALA A 254 10.97 16.22 11.02
C ALA A 254 10.92 16.91 12.38
N GLN A 255 9.72 17.34 12.78
CA GLN A 255 9.52 18.11 14.01
C GLN A 255 8.97 17.23 15.14
N HIS A 256 8.18 16.21 14.81
CA HIS A 256 7.59 15.36 15.83
C HIS A 256 8.65 14.45 16.48
N PRO A 257 8.75 14.39 17.83
CA PRO A 257 9.78 13.64 18.53
C PRO A 257 9.79 12.13 18.18
N TYR A 258 8.62 11.55 17.92
CA TYR A 258 8.52 10.17 17.45
C TYR A 258 9.19 9.96 16.08
N THR A 259 8.96 10.86 15.13
CA THR A 259 9.59 10.80 13.81
C THR A 259 11.10 10.95 13.89
N GLN A 260 11.59 11.91 14.70
CA GLN A 260 13.01 12.10 14.96
C GLN A 260 13.63 10.85 15.58
N GLY A 261 12.93 10.23 16.54
CA GLY A 261 13.34 8.98 17.16
C GLY A 261 13.41 7.82 16.18
N LEU A 262 12.44 7.68 15.28
CA LEU A 262 12.47 6.67 14.21
C LEU A 262 13.67 6.86 13.28
N ILE A 263 13.95 8.10 12.87
CA ILE A 263 15.09 8.43 11.99
C ILE A 263 16.41 8.18 12.72
N SER A 264 16.53 8.58 13.98
CA SER A 264 17.76 8.38 14.77
C SER A 264 18.07 6.92 15.06
N ALA A 265 17.06 6.05 15.07
CA ALA A 265 17.21 4.60 15.25
C ALA A 265 17.66 3.88 13.96
N LEU A 266 17.71 4.57 12.81
CA LEU A 266 18.21 3.96 11.57
C LEU A 266 19.72 3.67 11.68
N PRO A 267 20.18 2.52 11.15
CA PRO A 267 21.60 2.27 11.01
C PRO A 267 22.24 3.29 10.08
N ASP A 268 23.25 4.00 10.57
CA ASP A 268 24.07 4.87 9.75
C ASP A 268 25.35 4.11 9.36
N MET A 269 25.56 3.94 8.05
CA MET A 269 26.71 3.18 7.53
C MET A 269 28.05 3.92 7.80
N ASP A 270 28.01 5.23 7.98
CA ASP A 270 29.19 6.08 8.18
C ASP A 270 29.56 6.25 9.66
N MET A 271 28.65 5.93 10.60
CA MET A 271 28.88 6.03 12.03
C MET A 271 28.86 4.66 12.71
N ARG A 272 30.04 4.18 13.18
CA ARG A 272 30.13 3.03 14.06
C ARG A 272 29.57 3.39 15.46
N ARG A 273 28.27 3.22 15.65
CA ARG A 273 27.65 3.33 16.98
C ARG A 273 27.73 1.99 17.70
N ALA A 274 28.26 2.00 18.93
CA ALA A 274 28.32 0.79 19.77
C ALA A 274 26.91 0.26 20.14
N HIS A 275 25.93 1.18 20.26
CA HIS A 275 24.52 0.87 20.50
C HIS A 275 23.64 1.78 19.65
N LEU A 276 22.60 1.21 19.02
CA LEU A 276 21.56 2.01 18.39
C LEU A 276 20.69 2.65 19.48
N PRO A 277 20.28 3.93 19.33
CA PRO A 277 19.36 4.54 20.26
C PRO A 277 18.02 3.81 20.23
N VAL A 278 17.53 3.44 21.41
CA VAL A 278 16.19 2.84 21.57
C VAL A 278 15.19 3.96 21.76
N LEU A 279 14.13 3.92 20.96
CA LEU A 279 13.04 4.89 21.04
C LEU A 279 12.36 4.81 22.41
N GLN A 280 12.52 5.85 23.25
CA GLN A 280 11.81 5.97 24.51
C GLN A 280 10.39 6.51 24.26
N ARG A 281 9.39 5.64 24.35
CA ARG A 281 7.99 6.00 24.14
C ARG A 281 7.51 6.96 25.23
N GLN A 282 6.86 8.05 24.81
CA GLN A 282 6.27 9.03 25.74
C GLN A 282 4.73 8.93 25.68
N ALA A 283 4.09 8.94 26.86
CA ALA A 283 2.63 8.87 26.95
C ALA A 283 1.94 10.10 26.30
N SER A 284 2.61 11.26 26.27
CA SER A 284 2.14 12.47 25.60
C SER A 284 1.86 12.30 24.10
N TRP A 285 2.60 11.42 23.41
CA TRP A 285 2.38 11.15 21.97
C TRP A 285 1.04 10.47 21.66
N LEU A 286 0.32 10.00 22.69
CA LEU A 286 -1.01 9.39 22.57
C LEU A 286 -2.14 10.41 22.66
N THR A 287 -1.85 11.62 23.16
CA THR A 287 -2.83 12.65 23.51
C THR A 287 -2.81 13.87 22.59
N GLU A 288 -1.76 14.04 21.83
CA GLU A 288 -1.64 15.06 20.77
C GLU A 288 -2.18 14.52 19.43
#